data_b21457cb7f90f521b99db748a0979a9e
#
_entry.id   b21457cb7f90f521b99db748a0979a9e
#
_cell.length_a   1.000
_cell.length_b   1.000
_cell.length_c   1.000
_cell.angle_alpha   90.00
_cell.angle_beta   90.00
_cell.angle_gamma   90.00
#
_symmetry.space_group_name_H-M   'P 1'
#
loop_
_entity.id
_entity.type
_entity.pdbx_description
1 polymer ?
#
loop_
_entity_poly.entity_id
_entity_poly.type
_entity_poly.pdbx_seq_one_letter_code
_entity_poly.pdbx_strand_id
1 'polypeptide(L)'
;MRAALELARAAAGAGEVPVGAVIVKDGAIIGRGRNAPVAYGDPTAHAEVLALRDAAAHLGNYRLDDCTLYVTLEPCTMCSGAMLHARLGRVVYGAAEPRTGAAGSVLDVFALPQINHHTQVTRGVLAGECAALMSDFFRMRRAEQRAAQPHPLKDTALRHADSTFGGFAQPQWRSDLPALAGLRLAVVDEGPHDAPLTWLCLHGSPAWGQLFQ
;
A
#
# COMPACT_ATOMS: atom_id res chain seq x y z
N MET A 1 15.27 -15.08 5.66
CA MET A 1 14.07 -14.56 4.97
C MET A 1 12.77 -15.17 5.50
N ARG A 2 12.61 -16.49 5.67
CA ARG A 2 11.34 -17.06 6.19
C ARG A 2 10.93 -16.50 7.55
N ALA A 3 11.88 -16.38 8.49
CA ALA A 3 11.61 -15.75 9.80
C ALA A 3 11.19 -14.26 9.67
N ALA A 4 11.74 -13.52 8.70
CA ALA A 4 11.29 -12.16 8.42
C ALA A 4 9.86 -12.12 7.87
N LEU A 5 9.47 -13.09 7.02
CA LEU A 5 8.08 -13.23 6.53
C LEU A 5 7.09 -13.54 7.66
N GLU A 6 7.46 -14.34 8.66
CA GLU A 6 6.62 -14.59 9.84
C GLU A 6 6.35 -13.30 10.63
N LEU A 7 7.40 -12.48 10.84
CA LEU A 7 7.26 -11.17 11.47
C LEU A 7 6.41 -10.20 10.65
N ALA A 8 6.53 -10.25 9.31
CA ALA A 8 5.69 -9.45 8.42
C ALA A 8 4.21 -9.86 8.50
N ARG A 9 3.91 -11.15 8.59
CA ARG A 9 2.53 -11.64 8.82
C ARG A 9 1.99 -11.18 10.17
N ALA A 10 2.83 -11.20 11.21
CA ALA A 10 2.45 -10.69 12.53
C ALA A 10 2.19 -9.17 12.51
N ALA A 11 2.93 -8.40 11.72
CA ALA A 11 2.64 -6.98 11.49
C ALA A 11 1.27 -6.79 10.81
N ALA A 12 0.99 -7.55 9.74
CA ALA A 12 -0.31 -7.52 9.04
C ALA A 12 -1.47 -7.81 10.01
N GLY A 13 -1.34 -8.83 10.85
CA GLY A 13 -2.35 -9.20 11.85
C GLY A 13 -2.59 -8.13 12.92
N ALA A 14 -1.62 -7.24 13.14
CA ALA A 14 -1.74 -6.06 14.01
C ALA A 14 -2.22 -4.79 13.26
N GLY A 15 -2.59 -4.89 11.99
CA GLY A 15 -3.03 -3.74 11.18
C GLY A 15 -1.90 -2.86 10.64
N GLU A 16 -0.66 -3.28 10.80
CA GLU A 16 0.53 -2.59 10.32
C GLU A 16 0.92 -3.06 8.91
N VAL A 17 1.63 -2.22 8.17
CA VAL A 17 2.19 -2.62 6.86
C VAL A 17 3.09 -3.84 7.05
N PRO A 18 2.91 -4.93 6.26
CA PRO A 18 3.53 -6.22 6.49
C PRO A 18 5.01 -6.26 6.11
N VAL A 19 5.81 -5.61 6.92
CA VAL A 19 7.27 -5.68 6.82
C VAL A 19 7.84 -6.33 8.07
N GLY A 20 8.74 -7.27 7.87
CA GLY A 20 9.47 -7.95 8.93
C GLY A 20 10.95 -8.02 8.60
N ALA A 21 11.78 -7.92 9.63
CA ALA A 21 13.22 -7.96 9.52
C ALA A 21 13.86 -8.81 10.63
N VAL A 22 14.95 -9.48 10.29
CA VAL A 22 15.80 -10.17 11.26
C VAL A 22 17.27 -9.85 11.01
N ILE A 23 18.04 -9.77 12.08
CA ILE A 23 19.50 -9.67 12.02
C ILE A 23 20.12 -11.00 12.42
N VAL A 24 21.06 -11.46 11.61
CA VAL A 24 21.75 -12.74 11.79
C VAL A 24 23.25 -12.46 11.96
N LYS A 25 23.85 -13.09 12.98
CA LYS A 25 25.29 -13.18 13.18
C LYS A 25 25.67 -14.63 13.48
N ASP A 26 26.71 -15.14 12.84
CA ASP A 26 27.22 -16.50 13.03
C ASP A 26 26.14 -17.60 12.93
N GLY A 27 25.19 -17.44 11.99
CA GLY A 27 24.08 -18.35 11.77
C GLY A 27 22.91 -18.21 12.77
N ALA A 28 23.03 -17.41 13.82
CA ALA A 28 21.98 -17.17 14.80
C ALA A 28 21.22 -15.87 14.57
N ILE A 29 19.91 -15.85 14.79
CA ILE A 29 19.11 -14.63 14.77
C ILE A 29 19.32 -13.91 16.11
N ILE A 30 19.93 -12.73 16.09
CA ILE A 30 20.22 -11.90 17.24
C ILE A 30 19.34 -10.66 17.37
N GLY A 31 18.56 -10.35 16.33
CA GLY A 31 17.61 -9.22 16.36
C GLY A 31 16.39 -9.50 15.50
N ARG A 32 15.23 -9.03 15.96
CA ARG A 32 13.95 -9.17 15.28
C ARG A 32 13.22 -7.85 15.29
N GLY A 33 12.54 -7.53 14.18
CA GLY A 33 11.68 -6.36 14.07
C GLY A 33 10.51 -6.62 13.14
N ARG A 34 9.39 -6.01 13.44
CA ARG A 34 8.22 -5.91 12.55
C ARG A 34 7.75 -4.48 12.53
N ASN A 35 7.16 -4.03 11.44
CA ASN A 35 6.58 -2.69 11.40
C ASN A 35 5.60 -2.49 12.55
N ALA A 36 5.72 -1.34 13.21
CA ALA A 36 4.87 -0.91 14.32
C ALA A 36 4.69 0.62 14.42
N PRO A 37 4.71 1.40 13.32
CA PRO A 37 4.56 2.85 13.38
C PRO A 37 3.25 3.30 14.06
N VAL A 38 2.14 2.64 13.75
CA VAL A 38 0.82 2.98 14.32
C VAL A 38 0.77 2.59 15.80
N ALA A 39 1.22 1.36 16.13
CA ALA A 39 1.18 0.84 17.49
C ALA A 39 2.05 1.66 18.47
N TYR A 40 3.16 2.21 18.00
CA TYR A 40 4.09 2.97 18.84
C TYR A 40 3.92 4.50 18.70
N GLY A 41 3.10 4.97 17.73
CA GLY A 41 3.03 6.40 17.40
C GLY A 41 4.40 6.95 16.97
N ASP A 42 5.25 6.11 16.38
CA ASP A 42 6.63 6.42 16.00
C ASP A 42 6.84 6.21 14.50
N PRO A 43 7.05 7.26 13.70
CA PRO A 43 7.28 7.14 12.27
C PRO A 43 8.56 6.39 11.91
N THR A 44 9.46 6.20 12.87
CA THR A 44 10.72 5.47 12.68
C THR A 44 10.63 3.99 13.05
N ALA A 45 9.50 3.53 13.57
CA ALA A 45 9.29 2.13 14.00
C ALA A 45 9.12 1.17 12.82
N HIS A 46 10.00 1.27 11.83
CA HIS A 46 10.11 0.30 10.75
C HIS A 46 10.76 -0.99 11.24
N ALA A 47 10.41 -2.10 10.60
CA ALA A 47 10.91 -3.43 10.97
C ALA A 47 12.44 -3.48 11.08
N GLU A 48 13.12 -2.84 10.14
CA GLU A 48 14.58 -2.79 10.08
C GLU A 48 15.16 -2.04 11.27
N VAL A 49 14.61 -0.87 11.61
CA VAL A 49 15.09 -0.06 12.73
C VAL A 49 14.87 -0.81 14.04
N LEU A 50 13.74 -1.47 14.21
CA LEU A 50 13.45 -2.27 15.39
C LEU A 50 14.39 -3.48 15.49
N ALA A 51 14.67 -4.17 14.37
CA ALA A 51 15.62 -5.29 14.35
C ALA A 51 17.06 -4.84 14.67
N LEU A 52 17.48 -3.66 14.17
CA LEU A 52 18.78 -3.08 14.49
C LEU A 52 18.92 -2.78 15.99
N ARG A 53 17.88 -2.18 16.59
CA ARG A 53 17.84 -1.88 18.04
C ARG A 53 17.89 -3.15 18.88
N ASP A 54 17.12 -4.17 18.50
CA ASP A 54 17.10 -5.45 19.20
C ASP A 54 18.46 -6.15 19.14
N ALA A 55 19.10 -6.20 17.96
CA ALA A 55 20.43 -6.76 17.78
C ALA A 55 21.50 -5.97 18.55
N ALA A 56 21.41 -4.64 18.54
CA ALA A 56 22.35 -3.78 19.26
C ALA A 56 22.26 -4.00 20.78
N ALA A 57 21.05 -4.13 21.30
CA ALA A 57 20.80 -4.47 22.72
C ALA A 57 21.36 -5.86 23.04
N HIS A 58 21.12 -6.86 22.17
CA HIS A 58 21.65 -8.22 22.34
C HIS A 58 23.18 -8.27 22.42
N LEU A 59 23.87 -7.50 21.55
CA LEU A 59 25.33 -7.46 21.51
C LEU A 59 25.96 -6.48 22.52
N GLY A 60 25.17 -5.61 23.16
CA GLY A 60 25.68 -4.50 23.95
C GLY A 60 26.51 -3.50 23.14
N ASN A 61 26.31 -3.43 21.83
CA ASN A 61 27.06 -2.60 20.91
C ASN A 61 26.17 -2.11 19.76
N TYR A 62 26.22 -0.80 19.44
CA TYR A 62 25.49 -0.27 18.30
C TYR A 62 26.09 -0.67 16.94
N ARG A 63 27.37 -1.06 16.91
CA ARG A 63 28.00 -1.60 15.70
C ARG A 63 27.67 -3.06 15.53
N LEU A 64 27.14 -3.38 14.37
CA LEU A 64 26.69 -4.70 13.98
C LEU A 64 27.60 -5.26 12.87
N ASP A 65 28.90 -5.09 13.07
CA ASP A 65 29.91 -5.60 12.12
C ASP A 65 29.70 -7.12 11.93
N ASP A 66 29.87 -7.59 10.69
CA ASP A 66 29.69 -9.00 10.27
C ASP A 66 28.26 -9.54 10.40
N CYS A 67 27.29 -8.67 10.71
CA CYS A 67 25.89 -9.04 10.73
C CYS A 67 25.24 -8.93 9.35
N THR A 68 24.24 -9.80 9.10
CA THR A 68 23.40 -9.75 7.92
C THR A 68 21.96 -9.43 8.33
N LEU A 69 21.38 -8.40 7.74
CA LEU A 69 19.95 -8.09 7.86
C LEU A 69 19.17 -8.76 6.72
N TYR A 70 18.09 -9.45 7.06
CA TYR A 70 17.08 -9.95 6.12
C TYR A 70 15.79 -9.19 6.35
N VAL A 71 15.23 -8.59 5.29
CA VAL A 71 13.98 -7.82 5.33
C VAL A 71 13.08 -8.19 4.16
N THR A 72 11.78 -8.21 4.38
CA THR A 72 10.80 -8.64 3.37
C THR A 72 10.61 -7.62 2.25
N LEU A 73 10.89 -6.34 2.50
CA LEU A 73 10.75 -5.25 1.54
C LEU A 73 12.08 -4.50 1.40
N GLU A 74 12.34 -3.94 0.23
CA GLU A 74 13.49 -3.08 -0.01
C GLU A 74 13.50 -1.91 0.99
N PRO A 75 14.63 -1.66 1.68
CA PRO A 75 14.71 -0.62 2.69
C PRO A 75 14.60 0.78 2.09
N CYS A 76 13.89 1.67 2.79
CA CYS A 76 13.82 3.09 2.47
C CYS A 76 15.12 3.82 2.88
N THR A 77 15.24 5.12 2.52
CA THR A 77 16.42 5.95 2.84
C THR A 77 16.72 6.03 4.34
N MET A 78 15.69 6.16 5.19
CA MET A 78 15.87 6.19 6.65
C MET A 78 16.49 4.88 7.17
N CYS A 79 15.93 3.74 6.76
CA CYS A 79 16.41 2.43 7.19
C CYS A 79 17.81 2.14 6.63
N SER A 80 18.07 2.49 5.36
CA SER A 80 19.38 2.33 4.74
C SER A 80 20.44 3.16 5.46
N GLY A 81 20.12 4.41 5.83
CA GLY A 81 20.98 5.25 6.66
C GLY A 81 21.28 4.61 8.02
N ALA A 82 20.26 4.08 8.70
CA ALA A 82 20.44 3.38 9.99
C ALA A 82 21.35 2.15 9.85
N MET A 83 21.23 1.36 8.77
CA MET A 83 22.07 0.20 8.48
C MET A 83 23.54 0.58 8.28
N LEU A 84 23.80 1.68 7.55
CA LEU A 84 25.16 2.20 7.35
C LEU A 84 25.78 2.69 8.65
N HIS A 85 25.00 3.39 9.51
CA HIS A 85 25.44 3.80 10.84
C HIS A 85 25.74 2.59 11.75
N ALA A 86 24.94 1.54 11.66
CA ALA A 86 25.16 0.29 12.37
C ALA A 86 26.31 -0.54 11.82
N ARG A 87 26.92 -0.16 10.69
CA ARG A 87 28.03 -0.88 10.06
C ARG A 87 27.68 -2.31 9.64
N LEU A 88 26.44 -2.54 9.18
CA LEU A 88 26.04 -3.86 8.69
C LEU A 88 26.92 -4.33 7.53
N GLY A 89 27.40 -5.57 7.60
CA GLY A 89 28.19 -6.18 6.52
C GLY A 89 27.33 -6.50 5.29
N ARG A 90 26.05 -6.91 5.49
CA ARG A 90 25.17 -7.32 4.39
C ARG A 90 23.72 -7.02 4.66
N VAL A 91 23.00 -6.64 3.60
CA VAL A 91 21.53 -6.51 3.55
C VAL A 91 20.98 -7.44 2.48
N VAL A 92 19.96 -8.21 2.83
CA VAL A 92 19.22 -9.12 1.95
C VAL A 92 17.75 -8.74 1.98
N TYR A 93 17.18 -8.31 0.86
CA TYR A 93 15.78 -7.98 0.82
C TYR A 93 14.95 -8.85 -0.15
N GLY A 94 13.65 -8.92 0.11
CA GLY A 94 12.69 -9.67 -0.69
C GLY A 94 12.16 -8.88 -1.88
N ALA A 95 11.02 -8.22 -1.70
CA ALA A 95 10.36 -7.43 -2.74
C ALA A 95 11.04 -6.08 -2.94
N ALA A 96 11.11 -5.61 -4.18
CA ALA A 96 11.49 -4.24 -4.50
C ALA A 96 10.40 -3.24 -4.10
N GLU A 97 10.80 -2.01 -3.75
CA GLU A 97 9.88 -0.92 -3.42
C GLU A 97 10.07 0.24 -4.42
N PRO A 98 9.19 0.33 -5.44
CA PRO A 98 9.38 1.28 -6.55
C PRO A 98 9.11 2.74 -6.20
N ARG A 99 8.63 3.05 -4.99
CA ARG A 99 8.28 4.42 -4.58
C ARG A 99 9.26 5.04 -3.61
N THR A 100 9.82 4.23 -2.70
CA THR A 100 10.68 4.72 -1.60
C THR A 100 11.94 3.88 -1.39
N GLY A 101 12.15 2.84 -2.21
CA GLY A 101 13.29 1.94 -2.11
C GLY A 101 14.62 2.65 -2.33
N ALA A 102 15.56 2.42 -1.44
CA ALA A 102 16.86 3.09 -1.45
C ALA A 102 18.05 2.12 -1.61
N ALA A 103 17.78 0.92 -2.10
CA ALA A 103 18.77 -0.11 -2.39
C ALA A 103 18.73 -0.55 -3.87
N GLY A 104 18.36 0.36 -4.77
CA GLY A 104 18.41 0.18 -6.22
C GLY A 104 17.13 0.46 -6.99
N SER A 105 15.96 0.64 -6.34
CA SER A 105 14.69 0.93 -7.04
C SER A 105 14.54 2.42 -7.37
N VAL A 106 14.61 3.32 -6.39
CA VAL A 106 14.50 4.77 -6.56
C VAL A 106 15.86 5.42 -6.39
N LEU A 107 16.54 5.05 -5.33
CA LEU A 107 17.90 5.46 -5.00
C LEU A 107 18.74 4.20 -4.75
N ASP A 108 20.06 4.33 -4.83
CA ASP A 108 21.00 3.30 -4.37
C ASP A 108 22.04 3.93 -3.45
N VAL A 109 21.69 4.09 -2.17
CA VAL A 109 22.61 4.70 -1.19
C VAL A 109 23.79 3.80 -0.86
N PHE A 110 23.64 2.48 -1.02
CA PHE A 110 24.71 1.52 -0.77
C PHE A 110 25.78 1.50 -1.87
N ALA A 111 25.45 1.99 -3.07
CA ALA A 111 26.37 2.10 -4.20
C ALA A 111 27.19 3.40 -4.20
N LEU A 112 26.91 4.34 -3.30
CA LEU A 112 27.62 5.62 -3.24
C LEU A 112 29.06 5.43 -2.78
N PRO A 113 30.08 5.79 -3.58
CA PRO A 113 31.48 5.56 -3.20
C PRO A 113 31.98 6.49 -2.08
N GLN A 114 31.26 7.59 -1.83
CA GLN A 114 31.66 8.60 -0.83
C GLN A 114 31.26 8.23 0.60
N ILE A 115 30.39 7.23 0.80
CA ILE A 115 30.01 6.82 2.14
C ILE A 115 31.14 6.04 2.81
N ASN A 116 31.27 6.22 4.12
CA ASN A 116 32.37 5.70 4.90
C ASN A 116 32.24 4.22 5.32
N HIS A 117 31.17 3.54 4.87
CA HIS A 117 30.95 2.11 5.10
C HIS A 117 30.20 1.51 3.91
N HIS A 118 30.69 0.37 3.42
CA HIS A 118 30.12 -0.32 2.28
C HIS A 118 29.45 -1.62 2.70
N THR A 119 28.13 -1.67 2.55
CA THR A 119 27.29 -2.82 2.87
C THR A 119 27.01 -3.61 1.59
N GLN A 120 27.17 -4.92 1.59
CA GLN A 120 26.79 -5.77 0.47
C GLN A 120 25.28 -5.87 0.38
N VAL A 121 24.70 -5.78 -0.83
CA VAL A 121 23.27 -5.88 -1.05
C VAL A 121 22.92 -7.10 -1.89
N THR A 122 22.00 -7.92 -1.40
CA THR A 122 21.40 -9.06 -2.15
C THR A 122 19.91 -8.82 -2.29
N ARG A 123 19.42 -8.89 -3.52
CA ARG A 123 18.05 -8.53 -3.90
C ARG A 123 17.22 -9.76 -4.24
N GLY A 124 15.91 -9.69 -4.07
CA GLY A 124 14.96 -10.63 -4.67
C GLY A 124 14.80 -11.97 -3.97
N VAL A 125 15.26 -12.13 -2.73
CA VAL A 125 15.16 -13.40 -1.99
C VAL A 125 13.72 -13.62 -1.52
N LEU A 126 13.04 -14.63 -2.06
CA LEU A 126 11.61 -14.89 -1.88
C LEU A 126 10.72 -13.68 -2.30
N ALA A 127 11.13 -12.96 -3.34
CA ALA A 127 10.46 -11.73 -3.79
C ALA A 127 8.97 -11.92 -4.04
N GLY A 128 8.56 -13.02 -4.66
CA GLY A 128 7.16 -13.33 -4.94
C GLY A 128 6.30 -13.45 -3.68
N GLU A 129 6.78 -14.17 -2.67
CA GLU A 129 6.08 -14.32 -1.39
C GLU A 129 5.99 -12.98 -0.64
N CYS A 130 7.05 -12.20 -0.65
CA CYS A 130 7.09 -10.87 -0.02
C CYS A 130 6.14 -9.89 -0.72
N ALA A 131 6.16 -9.83 -2.05
CA ALA A 131 5.28 -8.97 -2.84
C ALA A 131 3.80 -9.36 -2.69
N ALA A 132 3.48 -10.66 -2.67
CA ALA A 132 2.12 -11.14 -2.47
C ALA A 132 1.56 -10.68 -1.12
N LEU A 133 2.32 -10.81 -0.04
CA LEU A 133 1.90 -10.38 1.30
C LEU A 133 1.56 -8.88 1.33
N MET A 134 2.39 -8.03 0.70
CA MET A 134 2.14 -6.59 0.58
C MET A 134 0.87 -6.30 -0.23
N SER A 135 0.74 -6.94 -1.38
CA SER A 135 -0.40 -6.72 -2.28
C SER A 135 -1.73 -7.13 -1.64
N ASP A 136 -1.75 -8.25 -0.94
CA ASP A 136 -2.92 -8.77 -0.25
C ASP A 136 -3.36 -7.85 0.89
N PHE A 137 -2.42 -7.36 1.68
CA PHE A 137 -2.68 -6.40 2.75
C PHE A 137 -3.33 -5.12 2.21
N PHE A 138 -2.74 -4.49 1.20
CA PHE A 138 -3.31 -3.26 0.64
C PHE A 138 -4.63 -3.49 -0.09
N ARG A 139 -4.85 -4.68 -0.67
CA ARG A 139 -6.15 -5.06 -1.24
C ARG A 139 -7.22 -5.11 -0.16
N MET A 140 -6.94 -5.78 0.97
CA MET A 140 -7.85 -5.84 2.12
C MET A 140 -8.13 -4.46 2.69
N ARG A 141 -7.10 -3.64 2.94
CA ARG A 141 -7.28 -2.28 3.48
C ARG A 141 -8.15 -1.39 2.58
N ARG A 142 -7.98 -1.49 1.25
CA ARG A 142 -8.86 -0.76 0.31
C ARG A 142 -10.31 -1.27 0.33
N ALA A 143 -10.52 -2.57 0.51
CA ALA A 143 -11.85 -3.14 0.64
C ALA A 143 -12.53 -2.67 1.95
N GLU A 144 -11.82 -2.69 3.07
CA GLU A 144 -12.30 -2.17 4.36
C GLU A 144 -12.65 -0.68 4.28
N GLN A 145 -11.78 0.14 3.68
CA GLN A 145 -12.03 1.57 3.50
C GLN A 145 -13.27 1.84 2.63
N ARG A 146 -13.46 1.07 1.55
CA ARG A 146 -14.67 1.17 0.72
C ARG A 146 -15.93 0.76 1.47
N ALA A 147 -15.85 -0.30 2.28
CA ALA A 147 -16.97 -0.76 3.10
C ALA A 147 -17.30 0.23 4.24
N ALA A 148 -16.29 0.91 4.78
CA ALA A 148 -16.45 1.92 5.82
C ALA A 148 -16.84 3.31 5.29
N GLN A 149 -16.72 3.56 3.98
CA GLN A 149 -17.20 4.81 3.41
C GLN A 149 -18.73 4.85 3.50
N PRO A 150 -19.31 5.86 4.16
CA PRO A 150 -20.73 6.06 4.09
C PRO A 150 -21.12 6.23 2.62
N HIS A 151 -22.31 5.77 2.28
CA HIS A 151 -22.93 5.91 0.96
C HIS A 151 -22.55 7.24 0.31
N PRO A 152 -22.24 7.31 -1.00
CA PRO A 152 -21.80 8.53 -1.68
C PRO A 152 -22.79 9.70 -1.57
N LEU A 153 -24.00 9.42 -1.11
CA LEU A 153 -24.96 10.45 -0.72
C LEU A 153 -25.04 10.55 0.79
N LYS A 154 -24.86 11.76 1.31
CA LYS A 154 -25.18 12.10 2.70
C LYS A 154 -26.70 11.84 2.93
N ASP A 155 -27.08 11.44 4.14
CA ASP A 155 -28.48 11.26 4.53
C ASP A 155 -29.31 12.55 4.33
N THR A 156 -28.61 13.70 4.33
CA THR A 156 -29.16 15.03 4.05
C THR A 156 -29.25 15.39 2.56
N ALA A 157 -28.85 14.48 1.64
CA ALA A 157 -28.95 14.75 0.21
C ALA A 157 -30.42 14.90 -0.20
N LEU A 158 -30.75 16.05 -0.76
CA LEU A 158 -32.08 16.31 -1.30
C LEU A 158 -32.33 15.39 -2.49
N ARG A 159 -33.38 14.61 -2.41
CA ARG A 159 -33.88 13.76 -3.52
C ARG A 159 -35.11 14.41 -4.10
N HIS A 160 -35.10 14.69 -5.41
CA HIS A 160 -36.29 15.14 -6.09
C HIS A 160 -37.31 14.01 -6.18
N ALA A 161 -38.57 14.34 -5.98
CA ALA A 161 -39.67 13.39 -6.23
C ALA A 161 -39.79 13.11 -7.74
N ASP A 162 -40.22 11.90 -8.09
CA ASP A 162 -40.37 11.49 -9.50
C ASP A 162 -41.34 12.43 -10.27
N SER A 163 -42.31 13.03 -9.57
CA SER A 163 -43.23 14.03 -10.11
C SER A 163 -42.55 15.30 -10.62
N THR A 164 -41.32 15.60 -10.15
CA THR A 164 -40.54 16.74 -10.62
C THR A 164 -40.16 16.60 -12.10
N PHE A 165 -40.11 15.37 -12.61
CA PHE A 165 -39.73 15.05 -13.97
C PHE A 165 -40.91 14.85 -14.93
N GLY A 166 -42.17 15.11 -14.45
CA GLY A 166 -43.40 14.83 -15.19
C GLY A 166 -43.67 15.65 -16.45
N GLY A 167 -42.82 16.61 -16.77
CA GLY A 167 -42.93 17.42 -18.00
C GLY A 167 -41.92 17.05 -19.10
N PHE A 168 -41.14 16.02 -18.86
CA PHE A 168 -40.04 15.62 -19.75
C PHE A 168 -40.30 14.24 -20.37
N ALA A 169 -39.63 13.93 -21.47
CA ALA A 169 -39.62 12.58 -22.02
C ALA A 169 -39.28 11.61 -20.88
N GLN A 170 -40.14 10.59 -20.65
CA GLN A 170 -40.08 9.74 -19.46
C GLN A 170 -38.72 9.04 -19.38
N PRO A 171 -37.84 9.44 -18.44
CA PRO A 171 -36.54 8.78 -18.31
C PRO A 171 -36.73 7.34 -17.86
N GLN A 172 -35.95 6.43 -18.42
CA GLN A 172 -35.83 5.09 -17.88
C GLN A 172 -34.95 5.12 -16.63
N TRP A 173 -35.48 4.61 -15.53
CA TRP A 173 -34.73 4.55 -14.28
C TRP A 173 -33.91 3.26 -14.20
N ARG A 174 -32.59 3.39 -14.16
CA ARG A 174 -31.69 2.27 -13.95
C ARG A 174 -31.26 2.26 -12.49
N SER A 175 -31.58 1.17 -11.79
CA SER A 175 -31.19 0.94 -10.39
C SER A 175 -30.36 -0.33 -10.22
N ASP A 176 -30.13 -1.04 -11.31
CA ASP A 176 -29.44 -2.33 -11.39
C ASP A 176 -27.90 -2.20 -11.45
N LEU A 177 -27.36 -0.98 -11.40
CA LEU A 177 -25.93 -0.73 -11.43
C LEU A 177 -25.34 -0.82 -10.01
N PRO A 178 -24.51 -1.82 -9.69
CA PRO A 178 -23.95 -2.01 -8.34
C PRO A 178 -23.17 -0.79 -7.83
N ALA A 179 -22.55 -0.03 -8.74
CA ALA A 179 -21.80 1.17 -8.40
C ALA A 179 -22.68 2.32 -7.87
N LEU A 180 -23.98 2.27 -8.10
CA LEU A 180 -24.93 3.32 -7.67
C LEU A 180 -25.50 3.07 -6.28
N ALA A 181 -25.22 1.92 -5.66
CA ALA A 181 -25.53 1.62 -4.26
C ALA A 181 -26.97 2.05 -3.84
N GLY A 182 -27.97 1.66 -4.63
CA GLY A 182 -29.38 1.98 -4.40
C GLY A 182 -29.84 3.35 -4.93
N LEU A 183 -28.95 4.11 -5.60
CA LEU A 183 -29.36 5.28 -6.37
C LEU A 183 -29.97 4.87 -7.69
N ARG A 184 -30.86 5.71 -8.19
CA ARG A 184 -31.42 5.55 -9.53
C ARG A 184 -30.77 6.50 -10.51
N LEU A 185 -30.31 5.99 -11.63
CA LEU A 185 -29.83 6.79 -12.76
C LEU A 185 -30.99 6.98 -13.75
N ALA A 186 -31.29 8.23 -14.06
CA ALA A 186 -32.21 8.54 -15.15
C ALA A 186 -31.46 8.41 -16.48
N VAL A 187 -31.97 7.57 -17.36
CA VAL A 187 -31.40 7.37 -18.70
C VAL A 187 -32.52 7.65 -19.71
N VAL A 188 -32.21 8.46 -20.71
CA VAL A 188 -33.06 8.62 -21.90
C VAL A 188 -32.33 7.85 -23.01
N ASP A 189 -33.03 6.84 -23.54
CA ASP A 189 -32.53 6.01 -24.63
C ASP A 189 -33.50 6.20 -25.81
N GLU A 190 -33.07 6.99 -26.78
CA GLU A 190 -33.85 7.37 -27.94
C GLU A 190 -33.14 6.96 -29.23
N GLY A 191 -33.87 6.33 -30.11
CA GLY A 191 -33.41 5.90 -31.42
C GLY A 191 -33.57 4.41 -31.66
N PRO A 192 -33.21 3.93 -32.87
CA PRO A 192 -33.27 2.52 -33.19
C PRO A 192 -32.22 1.72 -32.41
N HIS A 193 -32.66 0.65 -31.73
CA HIS A 193 -31.80 -0.22 -30.92
C HIS A 193 -30.76 -1.02 -31.70
N ASP A 194 -30.91 -1.05 -33.03
CA ASP A 194 -30.00 -1.69 -34.00
C ASP A 194 -29.06 -0.70 -34.71
N ALA A 195 -28.97 0.53 -34.24
CA ALA A 195 -28.14 1.56 -34.83
C ALA A 195 -26.66 1.15 -34.78
N PRO A 196 -25.91 1.32 -35.85
CA PRO A 196 -24.51 0.94 -35.92
C PRO A 196 -23.59 1.82 -35.03
N LEU A 197 -24.11 2.93 -34.53
CA LEU A 197 -23.40 3.85 -33.64
C LEU A 197 -24.36 4.41 -32.59
N THR A 198 -23.96 4.32 -31.32
CA THR A 198 -24.70 4.89 -30.18
C THR A 198 -23.89 6.05 -29.59
N TRP A 199 -24.54 7.19 -29.41
CA TRP A 199 -23.94 8.35 -28.75
C TRP A 199 -24.27 8.34 -27.27
N LEU A 200 -23.27 8.38 -26.40
CA LEU A 200 -23.45 8.60 -24.98
C LEU A 200 -23.20 10.07 -24.65
N CYS A 201 -24.29 10.79 -24.33
CA CYS A 201 -24.21 12.19 -23.93
C CYS A 201 -24.19 12.28 -22.40
N LEU A 202 -23.11 12.83 -21.84
CA LEU A 202 -22.96 13.10 -20.42
C LEU A 202 -23.03 14.61 -20.19
N HIS A 203 -23.93 15.05 -19.32
CA HIS A 203 -24.01 16.46 -18.97
C HIS A 203 -23.05 16.80 -17.83
N GLY A 204 -22.50 18.00 -17.83
CA GLY A 204 -21.76 18.55 -16.68
C GLY A 204 -22.71 19.02 -15.57
N SER A 205 -22.24 19.02 -14.33
CA SER A 205 -22.98 19.60 -13.20
C SER A 205 -22.92 21.14 -13.28
N PRO A 206 -24.03 21.87 -13.12
CA PRO A 206 -25.38 21.44 -12.75
C PRO A 206 -26.38 21.27 -13.92
N ALA A 207 -25.87 21.03 -15.14
CA ALA A 207 -26.73 20.91 -16.32
C ALA A 207 -27.60 19.64 -16.26
N TRP A 208 -28.83 19.76 -16.78
CA TRP A 208 -29.78 18.65 -16.87
C TRP A 208 -29.65 17.98 -18.24
N GLY A 209 -29.95 16.70 -18.32
CA GLY A 209 -29.87 15.91 -19.57
C GLY A 209 -30.61 16.47 -20.77
N GLN A 210 -31.53 17.41 -20.56
CA GLN A 210 -32.25 18.13 -21.61
C GLN A 210 -31.38 19.01 -22.52
N LEU A 211 -30.15 19.32 -22.14
CA LEU A 211 -29.23 20.07 -23.01
C LEU A 211 -28.82 19.29 -24.27
N PHE A 212 -29.13 18.00 -24.33
CA PHE A 212 -28.76 17.10 -25.42
C PHE A 212 -29.96 16.56 -26.22
N GLN A 213 -31.16 17.09 -26.00
CA GLN A 213 -32.36 16.77 -26.76
C GLN A 213 -32.47 17.59 -28.05
#